data_723100f47a9e2dcdda9a54ac76ffacb0
#
_entry.id   723100f47a9e2dcdda9a54ac76ffacb0
#
_cell.length_a   1.000
_cell.length_b   1.000
_cell.length_c   1.000
_cell.angle_alpha   90.00
_cell.angle_beta   90.00
_cell.angle_gamma   90.00
#
_symmetry.space_group_name_H-M   'P 1'
#
loop_
_entity.id
_entity.type
_entity.pdbx_description
1 polymer ?
#
loop_
_entity_poly.entity_id
_entity_poly.type
_entity_poly.pdbx_seq_one_letter_code
_entity_poly.pdbx_strand_id
1 'polypeptide(L)'
;MLELMHMNHVLKCISTTSFKNPRVNCINSNFELVSKSLDNKYDSVIFINVLEHIQQDSDAIKKAYKIIRRGGNLIIFVPALQFLYSNFDRSIGHYRRYQKSELTKLVQNASFKIISCEYFDSIGIIPWFVFMKVMRRGLSIRNTFTYDTFIVPWLKIVEKIISPPLGKNLLLTACKV
;
A
#
# COMPACT_ATOMS: atom_id res chain seq x y z
N MET A 1 -9.62 16.86 8.06
CA MET A 1 -10.66 16.12 7.33
C MET A 1 -9.95 15.00 6.56
N LEU A 2 -10.32 13.78 6.77
CA LEU A 2 -9.70 12.60 6.13
C LEU A 2 -10.56 12.27 4.91
N GLU A 3 -10.00 12.39 3.71
CA GLU A 3 -10.67 11.98 2.48
C GLU A 3 -10.12 10.63 2.04
N LEU A 4 -10.99 9.63 1.93
CA LEU A 4 -10.68 8.30 1.42
C LEU A 4 -11.15 8.19 -0.03
N MET A 5 -10.21 7.99 -0.94
CA MET A 5 -10.49 7.76 -2.36
C MET A 5 -10.58 6.29 -2.68
N HIS A 6 -11.60 5.93 -3.44
CA HIS A 6 -11.90 4.57 -3.85
C HIS A 6 -11.57 4.34 -5.33
N MET A 7 -10.83 3.28 -5.62
CA MET A 7 -10.56 2.87 -7.02
C MET A 7 -11.60 1.89 -7.54
N ASN A 8 -12.12 2.16 -8.74
CA ASN A 8 -13.35 1.63 -9.32
C ASN A 8 -13.41 0.13 -9.66
N HIS A 9 -12.43 -0.72 -9.36
CA HIS A 9 -12.50 -2.11 -9.83
C HIS A 9 -12.42 -3.22 -8.77
N VAL A 10 -11.99 -2.97 -7.57
CA VAL A 10 -11.77 -4.05 -6.58
C VAL A 10 -12.62 -3.93 -5.32
N LEU A 11 -13.25 -2.80 -5.07
CA LEU A 11 -13.92 -2.54 -3.80
C LEU A 11 -15.39 -2.10 -3.95
N LYS A 12 -16.17 -2.89 -4.67
CA LYS A 12 -17.65 -2.79 -4.64
C LYS A 12 -18.23 -3.05 -3.23
N CYS A 13 -17.37 -3.41 -2.29
CA CYS A 13 -17.77 -3.86 -0.95
C CYS A 13 -17.73 -2.78 0.14
N ILE A 14 -17.14 -1.60 -0.11
CA ILE A 14 -17.02 -0.56 0.94
C ILE A 14 -17.96 0.64 0.68
N SER A 15 -18.58 0.73 -0.48
CA SER A 15 -19.50 1.84 -0.79
C SER A 15 -20.81 1.83 0.02
N THR A 16 -21.07 0.78 0.79
CA THR A 16 -22.29 0.63 1.59
C THR A 16 -22.08 0.80 3.11
N THR A 17 -20.84 0.86 3.59
CA THR A 17 -20.60 1.22 4.98
C THR A 17 -20.56 2.73 5.08
N SER A 18 -21.71 3.32 5.39
CA SER A 18 -21.81 4.69 5.85
C SER A 18 -20.85 4.88 7.03
N PHE A 19 -19.66 5.41 6.77
CA PHE A 19 -18.78 5.87 7.84
C PHE A 19 -19.52 7.02 8.53
N LYS A 20 -20.18 6.72 9.65
CA LYS A 20 -20.87 7.72 10.51
C LYS A 20 -19.92 8.72 11.18
N ASN A 21 -18.69 8.83 10.69
CA ASN A 21 -17.74 9.78 11.24
C ASN A 21 -17.80 11.09 10.42
N PRO A 22 -18.28 12.21 11.01
CA PRO A 22 -18.41 13.48 10.30
C PRO A 22 -17.08 14.10 9.85
N ARG A 23 -15.95 13.50 10.28
CA ARG A 23 -14.60 13.92 9.86
C ARG A 23 -14.10 13.19 8.61
N VAL A 24 -14.87 12.23 8.09
CA VAL A 24 -14.49 11.43 6.90
C VAL A 24 -15.44 11.79 5.77
N ASN A 25 -14.87 12.31 4.68
CA ASN A 25 -15.60 12.52 3.44
C ASN A 25 -15.19 11.42 2.44
N CYS A 26 -16.16 10.61 2.00
CA CYS A 26 -15.93 9.56 1.02
C CYS A 26 -16.27 10.08 -0.37
N ILE A 27 -15.27 10.14 -1.25
CA ILE A 27 -15.43 10.52 -2.65
C ILE A 27 -15.36 9.26 -3.51
N ASN A 28 -16.46 8.87 -4.11
CA ASN A 28 -16.50 7.78 -5.07
C ASN A 28 -16.08 8.30 -6.45
N SER A 29 -14.78 8.42 -6.66
CA SER A 29 -14.22 8.91 -7.92
C SER A 29 -12.84 8.29 -8.18
N ASN A 30 -12.44 8.27 -9.44
CA ASN A 30 -11.07 7.90 -9.80
C ASN A 30 -10.10 8.99 -9.32
N PHE A 31 -9.00 8.59 -8.69
CA PHE A 31 -7.92 9.49 -8.25
C PHE A 31 -7.45 10.45 -9.36
N GLU A 32 -7.51 10.01 -10.61
CA GLU A 32 -7.15 10.82 -11.76
C GLU A 32 -8.05 12.03 -11.99
N LEU A 33 -9.33 11.91 -11.68
CA LEU A 33 -10.33 12.97 -11.91
C LEU A 33 -10.33 14.01 -10.78
N VAL A 34 -10.04 13.59 -9.56
CA VAL A 34 -10.10 14.46 -8.37
C VAL A 34 -8.89 15.37 -8.28
N SER A 35 -7.74 15.00 -8.83
CA SER A 35 -6.48 15.73 -8.67
C SER A 35 -6.43 17.11 -9.34
N LYS A 36 -7.35 17.44 -10.26
CA LYS A 36 -7.28 18.67 -11.05
C LYS A 36 -7.63 19.96 -10.30
N SER A 37 -8.28 19.88 -9.14
CA SER A 37 -8.75 21.05 -8.36
C SER A 37 -8.17 21.14 -6.95
N LEU A 38 -7.17 20.33 -6.60
CA LEU A 38 -6.78 20.12 -5.22
C LEU A 38 -5.28 20.41 -4.95
N ASP A 39 -4.64 21.23 -5.76
CA ASP A 39 -3.20 21.53 -5.63
C ASP A 39 -2.86 22.13 -4.25
N ASN A 40 -1.83 21.57 -3.59
CA ASN A 40 -1.31 22.00 -2.29
C ASN A 40 -2.34 22.04 -1.15
N LYS A 41 -3.37 21.19 -1.19
CA LYS A 41 -4.51 21.24 -0.28
C LYS A 41 -4.43 20.29 0.90
N TYR A 42 -3.69 19.19 0.74
CA TYR A 42 -3.67 18.11 1.72
C TYR A 42 -2.37 18.06 2.52
N ASP A 43 -2.50 17.77 3.81
CA ASP A 43 -1.36 17.51 4.70
C ASP A 43 -0.64 16.21 4.37
N SER A 44 -1.39 15.19 3.94
CA SER A 44 -0.85 13.89 3.62
C SER A 44 -1.68 13.15 2.57
N VAL A 45 -1.00 12.31 1.78
CA VAL A 45 -1.62 11.31 0.91
C VAL A 45 -1.13 9.93 1.36
N ILE A 46 -2.04 8.98 1.47
CA ILE A 46 -1.76 7.63 1.95
C ILE A 46 -2.24 6.62 0.92
N PHE A 47 -1.33 5.78 0.42
CA PHE A 47 -1.62 4.62 -0.42
C PHE A 47 -1.41 3.34 0.39
N ILE A 48 -2.48 2.64 0.73
CA ILE A 48 -2.42 1.34 1.43
C ILE A 48 -2.98 0.27 0.51
N ASN A 49 -2.11 -0.59 -0.03
CA ASN A 49 -2.46 -1.62 -1.00
C ASN A 49 -3.28 -1.05 -2.18
N VAL A 50 -2.78 0.03 -2.76
CA VAL A 50 -3.40 0.75 -3.88
C VAL A 50 -2.44 0.86 -5.06
N LEU A 51 -1.18 1.22 -4.81
CA LEU A 51 -0.23 1.57 -5.86
C LEU A 51 0.10 0.40 -6.79
N GLU A 52 0.08 -0.83 -6.26
CA GLU A 52 0.26 -2.08 -7.02
C GLU A 52 -0.85 -2.36 -8.03
N HIS A 53 -2.01 -1.74 -7.85
CA HIS A 53 -3.15 -1.83 -8.78
C HIS A 53 -3.12 -0.74 -9.86
N ILE A 54 -2.20 0.20 -9.78
CA ILE A 54 -2.07 1.29 -10.76
C ILE A 54 -1.01 0.93 -11.78
N GLN A 55 -1.39 0.84 -13.05
CA GLN A 55 -0.45 0.52 -14.12
C GLN A 55 0.61 1.61 -14.29
N GLN A 56 0.20 2.89 -14.23
CA GLN A 56 1.07 4.07 -14.32
C GLN A 56 1.29 4.68 -12.93
N ASP A 57 1.96 3.95 -12.06
CA ASP A 57 2.22 4.33 -10.66
C ASP A 57 3.03 5.63 -10.52
N SER A 58 3.95 5.90 -11.46
CA SER A 58 4.71 7.15 -11.50
C SER A 58 3.80 8.38 -11.60
N ASP A 59 2.74 8.30 -12.39
CA ASP A 59 1.81 9.42 -12.57
C ASP A 59 0.94 9.62 -11.32
N ALA A 60 0.55 8.52 -10.66
CA ALA A 60 -0.16 8.61 -9.39
C ALA A 60 0.69 9.31 -8.32
N ILE A 61 1.98 9.00 -8.22
CA ILE A 61 2.89 9.64 -7.26
C ILE A 61 3.13 11.11 -7.62
N LYS A 62 3.31 11.46 -8.90
CA LYS A 62 3.41 12.87 -9.34
C LYS A 62 2.14 13.67 -9.02
N LYS A 63 0.96 13.07 -9.15
CA LYS A 63 -0.32 13.68 -8.77
C LYS A 63 -0.41 13.87 -7.25
N ALA A 64 0.01 12.86 -6.47
CA ALA A 64 0.11 12.99 -5.02
C ALA A 64 1.02 14.17 -4.63
N TYR A 65 2.17 14.34 -5.32
CA TYR A 65 3.04 15.48 -5.08
C TYR A 65 2.34 16.83 -5.32
N LYS A 66 1.53 16.95 -6.36
CA LYS A 66 0.81 18.21 -6.66
C LYS A 66 -0.19 18.55 -5.56
N ILE A 67 -0.97 17.60 -5.09
CA ILE A 67 -2.06 17.85 -4.13
C ILE A 67 -1.58 18.00 -2.69
N ILE A 68 -0.42 17.44 -2.32
CA ILE A 68 0.18 17.60 -1.01
C ILE A 68 0.77 19.01 -0.89
N ARG A 69 0.52 19.69 0.24
CA ARG A 69 1.15 20.99 0.55
C ARG A 69 2.64 20.85 0.84
N ARG A 70 3.41 21.93 0.79
CA ARG A 70 4.81 21.94 1.24
C ARG A 70 4.89 21.53 2.72
N GLY A 71 5.86 20.70 3.06
CA GLY A 71 6.01 20.08 4.39
C GLY A 71 5.02 18.93 4.66
N GLY A 72 4.13 18.60 3.73
CA GLY A 72 3.21 17.48 3.86
C GLY A 72 3.84 16.12 3.49
N ASN A 73 3.15 15.03 3.81
CA ASN A 73 3.70 13.69 3.76
C ASN A 73 3.03 12.79 2.71
N LEU A 74 3.83 11.91 2.13
CA LEU A 74 3.37 10.76 1.35
C LEU A 74 3.69 9.49 2.12
N ILE A 75 2.68 8.64 2.33
CA ILE A 75 2.82 7.35 2.99
C ILE A 75 2.37 6.27 2.01
N ILE A 76 3.22 5.26 1.77
CA ILE A 76 2.94 4.16 0.85
C ILE A 76 3.16 2.84 1.58
N PHE A 77 2.13 2.00 1.62
CA PHE A 77 2.22 0.62 2.08
C PHE A 77 1.82 -0.31 0.93
N VAL A 78 2.76 -1.13 0.47
CA VAL A 78 2.61 -1.97 -0.72
C VAL A 78 3.22 -3.35 -0.53
N PRO A 79 2.75 -4.38 -1.28
CA PRO A 79 3.39 -5.69 -1.31
C PRO A 79 4.79 -5.59 -1.91
N ALA A 80 5.73 -6.24 -1.25
CA ALA A 80 7.14 -6.26 -1.62
C ALA A 80 7.58 -7.59 -2.23
N LEU A 81 8.83 -7.58 -2.74
CA LEU A 81 9.55 -8.74 -3.26
C LEU A 81 8.88 -9.34 -4.50
N GLN A 82 9.31 -8.89 -5.67
CA GLN A 82 8.75 -9.34 -6.96
C GLN A 82 8.80 -10.86 -7.15
N PHE A 83 9.76 -11.56 -6.55
CA PHE A 83 9.82 -13.02 -6.62
C PHE A 83 8.64 -13.71 -5.91
N LEU A 84 7.94 -13.02 -5.00
CA LEU A 84 6.72 -13.52 -4.35
C LEU A 84 5.45 -13.31 -5.19
N TYR A 85 5.55 -12.60 -6.32
CA TYR A 85 4.40 -12.37 -7.22
C TYR A 85 3.82 -13.72 -7.68
N SER A 86 2.52 -13.90 -7.51
CA SER A 86 1.82 -15.17 -7.72
C SER A 86 0.56 -15.02 -8.56
N ASN A 87 -0.09 -16.12 -8.88
CA ASN A 87 -1.40 -16.12 -9.53
C ASN A 87 -2.46 -15.43 -8.68
N PHE A 88 -2.31 -15.45 -7.35
CA PHE A 88 -3.19 -14.71 -6.45
C PHE A 88 -3.07 -13.21 -6.69
N ASP A 89 -1.84 -12.65 -6.72
CA ASP A 89 -1.62 -11.23 -7.02
C ASP A 89 -2.30 -10.84 -8.35
N ARG A 90 -2.13 -11.66 -9.38
CA ARG A 90 -2.76 -11.44 -10.69
C ARG A 90 -4.29 -11.46 -10.59
N SER A 91 -4.86 -12.41 -9.83
CA SER A 91 -6.32 -12.59 -9.72
C SER A 91 -7.00 -11.42 -9.02
N ILE A 92 -6.30 -10.71 -8.14
CA ILE A 92 -6.78 -9.51 -7.45
C ILE A 92 -6.39 -8.21 -8.15
N GLY A 93 -5.78 -8.30 -9.35
CA GLY A 93 -5.46 -7.15 -10.19
C GLY A 93 -4.18 -6.42 -9.85
N HIS A 94 -3.23 -7.06 -9.18
CA HIS A 94 -1.90 -6.48 -9.00
C HIS A 94 -1.12 -6.52 -10.31
N TYR A 95 -0.50 -5.41 -10.66
CA TYR A 95 0.46 -5.34 -11.77
C TYR A 95 1.86 -5.78 -11.34
N ARG A 96 2.23 -5.50 -10.06
CA ARG A 96 3.58 -5.71 -9.55
C ARG A 96 3.65 -5.81 -8.04
N ARG A 97 4.82 -6.26 -7.55
CA ARG A 97 5.31 -6.08 -6.19
C ARG A 97 6.56 -5.23 -6.25
N TYR A 98 6.86 -4.48 -5.21
CA TYR A 98 7.93 -3.50 -5.20
C TYR A 98 9.21 -4.03 -4.56
N GLN A 99 10.35 -3.58 -5.08
CA GLN A 99 11.63 -3.62 -4.39
C GLN A 99 11.86 -2.29 -3.67
N LYS A 100 12.58 -2.31 -2.54
CA LYS A 100 12.87 -1.10 -1.77
C LYS A 100 13.55 -0.02 -2.62
N SER A 101 14.55 -0.40 -3.41
CA SER A 101 15.28 0.52 -4.29
C SER A 101 14.40 1.11 -5.41
N GLU A 102 13.51 0.30 -5.99
CA GLU A 102 12.61 0.73 -7.06
C GLU A 102 11.58 1.73 -6.54
N LEU A 103 10.91 1.39 -5.42
CA LEU A 103 9.92 2.27 -4.80
C LEU A 103 10.55 3.59 -4.36
N THR A 104 11.75 3.54 -3.77
CA THR A 104 12.49 4.75 -3.36
C THR A 104 12.80 5.64 -4.55
N LYS A 105 13.35 5.09 -5.64
CA LYS A 105 13.64 5.85 -6.87
C LYS A 105 12.37 6.44 -7.50
N LEU A 106 11.28 5.67 -7.53
CA LEU A 106 10.00 6.10 -8.07
C LEU A 106 9.47 7.35 -7.35
N VAL A 107 9.55 7.37 -6.01
CA VAL A 107 9.12 8.48 -5.18
C VAL A 107 10.07 9.68 -5.27
N GLN A 108 11.39 9.43 -5.32
CA GLN A 108 12.39 10.49 -5.52
C GLN A 108 12.25 11.18 -6.88
N ASN A 109 11.94 10.43 -7.95
CA ASN A 109 11.71 10.98 -9.29
C ASN A 109 10.48 11.90 -9.34
N ALA A 110 9.57 11.80 -8.40
CA ALA A 110 8.46 12.72 -8.21
C ALA A 110 8.78 13.90 -7.26
N SER A 111 10.08 14.12 -6.96
CA SER A 111 10.60 15.22 -6.14
C SER A 111 10.27 15.14 -4.64
N PHE A 112 9.89 13.98 -4.13
CA PHE A 112 9.77 13.76 -2.69
C PHE A 112 11.13 13.49 -2.05
N LYS A 113 11.31 13.97 -0.82
CA LYS A 113 12.42 13.58 0.04
C LYS A 113 12.00 12.37 0.88
N ILE A 114 12.73 11.25 0.74
CA ILE A 114 12.47 10.04 1.52
C ILE A 114 12.83 10.28 2.99
N ILE A 115 11.91 9.93 3.89
CA ILE A 115 12.13 9.92 5.34
C ILE A 115 12.55 8.52 5.78
N SER A 116 11.76 7.50 5.40
CA SER A 116 12.05 6.10 5.71
C SER A 116 11.48 5.19 4.63
N CYS A 117 12.08 4.02 4.47
CA CYS A 117 11.52 2.92 3.66
C CYS A 117 11.94 1.61 4.31
N GLU A 118 10.98 0.88 4.85
CA GLU A 118 11.24 -0.29 5.68
C GLU A 118 10.41 -1.48 5.22
N TYR A 119 11.00 -2.68 5.41
CA TYR A 119 10.30 -3.93 5.19
C TYR A 119 9.47 -4.31 6.41
N PHE A 120 8.31 -4.92 6.15
CA PHE A 120 7.40 -5.46 7.15
C PHE A 120 7.00 -6.89 6.80
N ASP A 121 6.61 -7.67 7.82
CA ASP A 121 6.12 -9.04 7.69
C ASP A 121 7.17 -9.97 7.04
N SER A 122 8.32 -10.08 7.68
CA SER A 122 9.42 -10.95 7.24
C SER A 122 9.07 -12.44 7.37
N ILE A 123 8.41 -12.83 8.44
CA ILE A 123 8.01 -14.23 8.68
C ILE A 123 6.91 -14.65 7.70
N GLY A 124 6.08 -13.72 7.25
CA GLY A 124 5.06 -13.96 6.23
C GLY A 124 5.60 -14.35 4.84
N ILE A 125 6.91 -14.16 4.59
CA ILE A 125 7.54 -14.53 3.31
C ILE A 125 7.43 -16.04 3.07
N ILE A 126 7.79 -16.86 4.05
CA ILE A 126 7.82 -18.32 3.91
C ILE A 126 6.42 -18.91 3.68
N PRO A 127 5.42 -18.64 4.54
CA PRO A 127 4.06 -19.12 4.30
C PRO A 127 3.50 -18.63 2.95
N TRP A 128 3.71 -17.36 2.61
CA TRP A 128 3.25 -16.83 1.32
C TRP A 128 3.88 -17.58 0.14
N PHE A 129 5.20 -17.78 0.16
CA PHE A 129 5.90 -18.50 -0.89
C PHE A 129 5.38 -19.92 -1.04
N VAL A 130 5.25 -20.67 0.06
CA VAL A 130 4.79 -22.05 0.04
C VAL A 130 3.34 -22.15 -0.44
N PHE A 131 2.43 -21.41 0.17
CA PHE A 131 0.99 -21.55 -0.14
C PHE A 131 0.60 -20.96 -1.50
N MET A 132 1.12 -19.78 -1.83
CA MET A 132 0.66 -19.07 -3.02
C MET A 132 1.46 -19.42 -4.27
N LYS A 133 2.75 -19.71 -4.13
CA LYS A 133 3.63 -19.95 -5.27
C LYS A 133 3.89 -21.43 -5.53
N VAL A 134 4.17 -22.22 -4.50
CA VAL A 134 4.46 -23.65 -4.65
C VAL A 134 3.18 -24.46 -4.71
N MET A 135 2.30 -24.34 -3.73
CA MET A 135 1.05 -25.09 -3.68
C MET A 135 -0.05 -24.54 -4.60
N ARG A 136 0.10 -23.30 -5.10
CA ARG A 136 -0.86 -22.60 -5.96
C ARG A 136 -2.29 -22.62 -5.41
N ARG A 137 -2.44 -22.72 -4.10
CA ARG A 137 -3.72 -22.73 -3.39
C ARG A 137 -4.14 -21.31 -3.09
N GLY A 138 -5.42 -21.00 -3.30
CA GLY A 138 -6.02 -19.73 -2.86
C GLY A 138 -6.04 -19.61 -1.33
N LEU A 139 -6.15 -18.38 -0.82
CA LEU A 139 -6.37 -18.14 0.61
C LEU A 139 -7.70 -18.75 1.05
N SER A 140 -7.64 -19.70 1.96
CA SER A 140 -8.83 -20.15 2.69
C SER A 140 -8.99 -19.27 3.93
N ILE A 141 -10.22 -18.83 4.23
CA ILE A 141 -10.58 -18.04 5.41
C ILE A 141 -10.02 -18.70 6.70
N ARG A 142 -10.08 -20.03 6.79
CA ARG A 142 -9.57 -20.79 7.94
C ARG A 142 -8.05 -20.69 8.10
N ASN A 143 -7.30 -20.70 7.01
CA ASN A 143 -5.83 -20.60 7.05
C ASN A 143 -5.38 -19.18 7.39
N THR A 144 -6.10 -18.16 6.91
CA THR A 144 -5.86 -16.75 7.24
C THR A 144 -6.12 -16.49 8.72
N PHE A 145 -7.23 -16.99 9.26
CA PHE A 145 -7.58 -16.84 10.68
C PHE A 145 -6.53 -17.46 11.61
N THR A 146 -6.04 -18.66 11.28
CA THR A 146 -4.99 -19.34 12.07
C THR A 146 -3.68 -18.55 12.05
N TYR A 147 -3.29 -18.03 10.89
CA TYR A 147 -2.10 -17.21 10.74
C TYR A 147 -2.21 -15.91 11.56
N ASP A 148 -3.33 -15.21 11.43
CA ASP A 148 -3.58 -13.94 12.12
C ASP A 148 -3.64 -14.10 13.64
N THR A 149 -4.18 -15.22 14.12
CA THR A 149 -4.36 -15.46 15.56
C THR A 149 -3.07 -15.89 16.25
N PHE A 150 -2.28 -16.75 15.62
CA PHE A 150 -1.13 -17.39 16.28
C PHE A 150 0.22 -16.80 15.85
N ILE A 151 0.36 -16.32 14.62
CA ILE A 151 1.66 -15.89 14.09
C ILE A 151 1.84 -14.37 14.16
N VAL A 152 0.81 -13.62 13.78
CA VAL A 152 0.89 -12.15 13.74
C VAL A 152 1.23 -11.49 15.09
N PRO A 153 0.72 -11.93 16.26
CA PRO A 153 1.10 -11.31 17.53
C PRO A 153 2.59 -11.41 17.87
N TRP A 154 3.20 -12.58 17.60
CA TRP A 154 4.63 -12.79 17.79
C TRP A 154 5.48 -11.98 16.81
N LEU A 155 5.03 -11.88 15.56
CA LEU A 155 5.64 -11.03 14.53
C LEU A 155 5.77 -9.58 14.97
N LYS A 156 4.68 -9.02 15.50
CA LYS A 156 4.65 -7.63 15.96
C LYS A 156 5.65 -7.35 17.07
N ILE A 157 5.96 -8.33 17.91
CA ILE A 157 6.95 -8.18 18.99
C ILE A 157 8.37 -8.21 18.41
N VAL A 158 8.67 -9.17 17.54
CA VAL A 158 10.01 -9.33 16.96
C VAL A 158 10.37 -8.17 16.02
N GLU A 159 9.44 -7.75 15.16
CA GLU A 159 9.66 -6.67 14.19
C GLU A 159 9.74 -5.26 14.84
N LYS A 160 9.25 -5.10 16.07
CA LYS A 160 9.47 -3.88 16.85
C LYS A 160 10.93 -3.70 17.30
N ILE A 161 11.66 -4.79 17.46
CA ILE A 161 13.02 -4.79 18.00
C ILE A 161 14.06 -4.73 16.88
N ILE A 162 13.77 -5.32 15.73
CA ILE A 162 14.70 -5.44 14.61
C ILE A 162 13.94 -5.14 13.32
N SER A 163 14.30 -4.05 12.62
CA SER A 163 13.83 -3.82 11.26
C SER A 163 14.34 -4.94 10.34
N PRO A 164 13.48 -5.82 9.81
CA PRO A 164 13.93 -6.96 9.04
C PRO A 164 14.61 -6.50 7.74
N PRO A 165 15.67 -7.17 7.29
CA PRO A 165 16.36 -6.86 6.03
C PRO A 165 15.49 -7.15 4.80
N LEU A 166 14.49 -8.01 4.94
CA LEU A 166 13.51 -8.37 3.93
C LEU A 166 12.14 -8.58 4.58
N GLY A 167 11.06 -8.22 3.87
CA GLY A 167 9.68 -8.39 4.33
C GLY A 167 8.71 -8.49 3.16
N LYS A 168 7.57 -9.09 3.40
CA LYS A 168 6.52 -9.30 2.39
C LYS A 168 5.88 -7.97 1.95
N ASN A 169 5.98 -6.93 2.77
CA ASN A 169 5.46 -5.61 2.51
C ASN A 169 6.54 -4.54 2.69
N LEU A 170 6.34 -3.37 2.08
CA LEU A 170 7.13 -2.16 2.26
C LEU A 170 6.27 -1.04 2.80
N LEU A 171 6.77 -0.32 3.79
CA LEU A 171 6.25 0.97 4.23
C LEU A 171 7.27 2.06 3.87
N LEU A 172 6.86 2.99 3.04
CA LEU A 172 7.65 4.16 2.69
C LEU A 172 6.95 5.42 3.20
N THR A 173 7.73 6.29 3.83
CA THR A 173 7.32 7.63 4.22
C THR A 173 8.24 8.65 3.55
N ALA A 174 7.65 9.67 2.95
CA ALA A 174 8.38 10.74 2.27
C ALA A 174 7.69 12.08 2.52
N CYS A 175 8.42 13.20 2.40
CA CYS A 175 7.87 14.54 2.53
C CYS A 175 8.07 15.36 1.26
N LYS A 176 7.15 16.30 1.03
CA LYS A 176 7.27 17.34 0.00
C LYS A 176 8.06 18.52 0.58
N VAL A 177 9.20 18.82 -0.01
CA VAL A 177 10.11 19.90 0.42
C VAL A 177 9.73 21.23 -0.25
#